data_57857b0aabc8a150f5d1c59a0f310451
#
_entry.id   57857b0aabc8a150f5d1c59a0f310451
#
_cell.length_a   1.000
_cell.length_b   1.000
_cell.length_c   1.000
_cell.angle_alpha   90.00
_cell.angle_beta   90.00
_cell.angle_gamma   90.00
#
_symmetry.space_group_name_H-M   'P 1'
#
loop_
_entity.id
_entity.type
_entity.pdbx_description
1 polymer ?
#
loop_
_entity_poly.entity_id
_entity_poly.type
_entity_poly.pdbx_seq_one_letter_code
_entity_poly.pdbx_strand_id
1 'polypeptide(L)'
;MDRPDLSSREWSQLLVQARRQHAAWVLLAARRAPLILACLQRLLKSSVGGVDQEDAVQSLASMLGEYANDPEFDIGTADPDELLVLARQEIRAWIVRRLLTEHNGKLQATDALEHALAFAAGLRQRIMTSTASRLATVQREAEALVLGLNPDVKARAQAL
;
A
#
# COMPACT_ATOMS: atom_id res chain seq x y z
N MET A 1 -33.49 4.14 15.01
CA MET A 1 -33.19 5.58 14.96
C MET A 1 -32.66 5.91 13.59
N ASP A 2 -33.49 6.48 12.75
CA ASP A 2 -33.07 6.91 11.44
C ASP A 2 -32.00 7.99 11.60
N ARG A 3 -30.78 7.71 11.14
CA ARG A 3 -29.78 8.76 10.96
C ARG A 3 -30.33 9.70 9.89
N PRO A 4 -30.45 10.98 10.16
CA PRO A 4 -30.86 11.91 9.12
C PRO A 4 -29.84 11.78 7.96
N ASP A 5 -30.34 11.45 6.79
CA ASP A 5 -29.52 11.43 5.58
C ASP A 5 -28.95 12.82 5.36
N LEU A 6 -27.65 12.95 5.49
CA LEU A 6 -26.94 14.19 5.20
C LEU A 6 -27.17 14.55 3.72
N SER A 7 -27.49 15.80 3.47
CA SER A 7 -27.49 16.29 2.09
C SER A 7 -26.10 16.14 1.47
N SER A 8 -26.02 16.04 0.17
CA SER A 8 -24.72 15.93 -0.53
C SER A 8 -23.79 17.11 -0.24
N ARG A 9 -24.36 18.28 0.04
CA ARG A 9 -23.57 19.46 0.43
C ARG A 9 -22.96 19.32 1.82
N GLU A 10 -23.74 18.88 2.80
CA GLU A 10 -23.25 18.63 4.17
C GLU A 10 -22.19 17.52 4.15
N TRP A 11 -22.45 16.45 3.42
CA TRP A 11 -21.49 15.37 3.25
C TRP A 11 -20.18 15.86 2.63
N SER A 12 -20.24 16.67 1.56
CA SER A 12 -19.02 17.21 0.94
C SER A 12 -18.23 18.12 1.86
N GLN A 13 -18.90 18.91 2.71
CA GLN A 13 -18.24 19.76 3.71
C GLN A 13 -17.50 18.92 4.77
N LEU A 14 -18.14 17.86 5.27
CA LEU A 14 -17.50 16.93 6.20
C LEU A 14 -16.26 16.26 5.57
N LEU A 15 -16.36 15.86 4.32
CA LEU A 15 -15.24 15.25 3.59
C LEU A 15 -14.08 16.23 3.35
N VAL A 16 -14.38 17.51 3.11
CA VAL A 16 -13.35 18.56 3.01
C VAL A 16 -12.59 18.72 4.32
N GLN A 17 -13.30 18.72 5.45
CA GLN A 17 -12.66 18.76 6.76
C GLN A 17 -11.84 17.51 7.05
N ALA A 18 -12.40 16.33 6.77
CA ALA A 18 -11.68 15.06 6.93
C ALA A 18 -10.40 15.01 6.11
N ARG A 19 -10.43 15.50 4.87
CA ARG A 19 -9.24 15.58 4.01
C ARG A 19 -8.12 16.41 4.63
N ARG A 20 -8.46 17.43 5.39
CA ARG A 20 -7.46 18.32 6.03
C ARG A 20 -6.95 17.79 7.36
N GLN A 21 -7.75 17.06 8.09
CA GLN A 21 -7.51 16.73 9.50
C GLN A 21 -7.35 15.24 9.77
N HIS A 22 -7.97 14.39 8.96
CA HIS A 22 -7.93 12.95 9.19
C HIS A 22 -6.60 12.36 8.71
N ALA A 23 -5.81 11.82 9.63
CA ALA A 23 -4.45 11.36 9.35
C ALA A 23 -4.39 10.32 8.23
N ALA A 24 -5.34 9.38 8.15
CA ALA A 24 -5.39 8.38 7.09
C ALA A 24 -5.62 9.02 5.72
N TRP A 25 -6.53 9.98 5.62
CA TRP A 25 -6.79 10.66 4.35
C TRP A 25 -5.59 11.50 3.91
N VAL A 26 -4.99 12.27 4.82
CA VAL A 26 -3.79 13.07 4.53
C VAL A 26 -2.66 12.16 4.03
N LEU A 27 -2.46 11.01 4.66
CA LEU A 27 -1.48 10.03 4.22
C LEU A 27 -1.78 9.50 2.82
N LEU A 28 -3.01 9.00 2.59
CA LEU A 28 -3.39 8.38 1.32
C LEU A 28 -3.36 9.37 0.13
N ALA A 29 -3.56 10.65 0.40
CA ALA A 29 -3.47 11.72 -0.60
C ALA A 29 -2.03 12.21 -0.85
N ALA A 30 -1.08 11.80 -0.05
CA ALA A 30 0.31 12.23 -0.20
C ALA A 30 0.99 11.52 -1.38
N ARG A 31 1.84 12.23 -2.10
CA ARG A 31 2.63 11.68 -3.21
C ARG A 31 3.46 10.46 -2.80
N ARG A 32 4.04 10.50 -1.61
CA ARG A 32 4.88 9.42 -1.07
C ARG A 32 4.11 8.34 -0.31
N ALA A 33 2.78 8.37 -0.36
CA ALA A 33 1.94 7.39 0.31
C ALA A 33 2.32 5.93 0.00
N PRO A 34 2.60 5.53 -1.26
CA PRO A 34 3.00 4.15 -1.55
C PRO A 34 4.25 3.71 -0.80
N LEU A 35 5.27 4.56 -0.75
CA LEU A 35 6.51 4.31 0.00
C LEU A 35 6.24 4.21 1.50
N ILE A 36 5.53 5.19 2.06
CA ILE A 36 5.24 5.27 3.49
C ILE A 36 4.44 4.04 3.94
N LEU A 37 3.39 3.68 3.20
CA LEU A 37 2.56 2.52 3.50
C LEU A 37 3.34 1.20 3.43
N ALA A 38 4.19 1.03 2.41
CA ALA A 38 5.02 -0.16 2.26
C ALA A 38 6.03 -0.29 3.42
N CYS A 39 6.69 0.81 3.78
CA CYS A 39 7.64 0.84 4.89
C CYS A 39 6.95 0.56 6.23
N LEU A 40 5.84 1.23 6.52
CA LEU A 40 5.11 1.05 7.77
C LEU A 40 4.51 -0.35 7.89
N GLN A 41 3.98 -0.89 6.81
CA GLN A 41 3.49 -2.26 6.80
C GLN A 41 4.59 -3.26 7.17
N ARG A 42 5.77 -3.11 6.57
CA ARG A 42 6.91 -3.99 6.85
C ARG A 42 7.44 -3.83 8.27
N LEU A 43 7.53 -2.59 8.78
CA LEU A 43 7.97 -2.32 10.14
C LEU A 43 7.05 -2.92 11.20
N LEU A 44 5.75 -2.85 10.98
CA LEU A 44 4.74 -3.24 11.96
C LEU A 44 4.30 -4.70 11.85
N LYS A 45 4.64 -5.38 10.76
CA LYS A 45 4.17 -6.75 10.46
C LYS A 45 4.56 -7.78 11.51
N SER A 46 5.71 -7.65 12.14
CA SER A 46 6.26 -8.64 13.07
C SER A 46 6.19 -8.23 14.54
N SER A 47 5.54 -7.10 14.85
CA SER A 47 5.57 -6.55 16.19
C SER A 47 4.23 -6.73 16.92
N VAL A 48 4.18 -7.75 17.74
CA VAL A 48 3.15 -7.82 18.79
C VAL A 48 3.60 -6.93 19.94
N GLY A 49 2.91 -5.82 20.20
CA GLY A 49 3.23 -4.90 21.29
C GLY A 49 4.15 -3.71 20.95
N GLY A 50 4.43 -3.49 19.67
CA GLY A 50 5.19 -2.33 19.19
C GLY A 50 6.62 -2.67 18.77
N VAL A 51 7.21 -1.77 17.98
CA VAL A 51 8.59 -1.88 17.47
C VAL A 51 9.47 -0.95 18.28
N ASP A 52 10.63 -1.44 18.70
CA ASP A 52 11.65 -0.57 19.29
C ASP A 52 12.02 0.55 18.33
N GLN A 53 12.11 1.78 18.83
CA GLN A 53 12.32 2.95 17.99
C GLN A 53 13.65 2.90 17.25
N GLU A 54 14.72 2.45 17.88
CA GLU A 54 16.02 2.35 17.24
C GLU A 54 16.05 1.25 16.17
N ASP A 55 15.43 0.11 16.44
CA ASP A 55 15.27 -0.96 15.46
C ASP A 55 14.44 -0.50 14.27
N ALA A 56 13.40 0.29 14.50
CA ALA A 56 12.59 0.90 13.45
C ALA A 56 13.41 1.86 12.59
N VAL A 57 14.27 2.68 13.18
CA VAL A 57 15.17 3.59 12.47
C VAL A 57 16.12 2.81 11.56
N GLN A 58 16.75 1.77 12.08
CA GLN A 58 17.69 0.94 11.31
C GLN A 58 16.98 0.24 10.14
N SER A 59 15.83 -0.36 10.42
CA SER A 59 15.03 -1.04 9.40
C SER A 59 14.53 -0.08 8.33
N LEU A 60 14.07 1.10 8.73
CA LEU A 60 13.59 2.11 7.78
C LEU A 60 14.73 2.65 6.91
N ALA A 61 15.89 2.92 7.49
CA ALA A 61 17.07 3.37 6.74
C ALA A 61 17.45 2.34 5.66
N SER A 62 17.44 1.06 5.99
CA SER A 62 17.67 -0.03 5.04
C SER A 62 16.64 -0.03 3.92
N MET A 63 15.36 0.10 4.26
CA MET A 63 14.28 0.15 3.26
C MET A 63 14.39 1.37 2.35
N LEU A 64 14.68 2.54 2.90
CA LEU A 64 14.89 3.76 2.10
C LEU A 64 16.07 3.60 1.14
N GLY A 65 17.11 2.90 1.55
CA GLY A 65 18.25 2.57 0.69
C GLY A 65 17.86 1.72 -0.53
N GLU A 66 16.90 0.81 -0.38
CA GLU A 66 16.37 0.02 -1.50
C GLU A 66 15.69 0.90 -2.57
N TYR A 67 15.12 2.04 -2.16
CA TYR A 67 14.43 2.99 -3.03
C TYR A 67 15.28 4.19 -3.46
N ALA A 68 16.56 4.23 -3.07
CA ALA A 68 17.41 5.39 -3.29
C ALA A 68 17.55 5.81 -4.76
N ASN A 69 17.50 4.83 -5.67
CA ASN A 69 17.62 5.05 -7.11
C ASN A 69 16.26 5.09 -7.83
N ASP A 70 15.15 5.00 -7.11
CA ASP A 70 13.82 5.06 -7.70
C ASP A 70 13.41 6.55 -7.86
N PRO A 71 13.23 7.04 -9.11
CA PRO A 71 12.88 8.43 -9.35
C PRO A 71 11.49 8.81 -8.83
N GLU A 72 10.61 7.84 -8.62
CA GLU A 72 9.26 8.08 -8.10
C GLU A 72 9.29 8.66 -6.68
N PHE A 73 10.24 8.24 -5.85
CA PHE A 73 10.26 8.57 -4.43
C PHE A 73 11.23 9.68 -4.04
N ASP A 74 12.18 10.01 -4.89
CA ASP A 74 13.11 11.13 -4.70
C ASP A 74 13.74 11.14 -3.29
N ILE A 75 14.40 10.03 -2.93
CA ILE A 75 15.05 9.87 -1.61
C ILE A 75 16.23 10.84 -1.46
N GLY A 76 16.97 11.09 -2.55
CA GLY A 76 18.02 12.12 -2.61
C GLY A 76 19.38 11.68 -2.09
N THR A 77 19.49 10.49 -1.47
CA THR A 77 20.76 9.97 -0.97
C THR A 77 20.76 8.45 -0.94
N ALA A 78 21.94 7.85 -1.09
CA ALA A 78 22.21 6.44 -0.87
C ALA A 78 23.25 6.22 0.24
N ASP A 79 23.75 7.28 0.85
CA ASP A 79 24.70 7.21 1.95
C ASP A 79 24.04 6.64 3.22
N PRO A 80 24.60 5.57 3.83
CA PRO A 80 24.00 4.94 5.00
C PRO A 80 23.79 5.88 6.20
N ASP A 81 24.70 6.81 6.46
CA ASP A 81 24.59 7.74 7.58
C ASP A 81 23.49 8.77 7.33
N GLU A 82 23.40 9.29 6.11
CA GLU A 82 22.34 10.20 5.70
C GLU A 82 20.96 9.50 5.70
N LEU A 83 20.89 8.24 5.32
CA LEU A 83 19.66 7.44 5.37
C LEU A 83 19.18 7.24 6.81
N LEU A 84 20.08 7.06 7.77
CA LEU A 84 19.72 6.99 9.19
C LEU A 84 19.11 8.30 9.69
N VAL A 85 19.69 9.43 9.31
CA VAL A 85 19.16 10.75 9.64
C VAL A 85 17.77 10.94 9.03
N LEU A 86 17.61 10.57 7.77
CA LEU A 86 16.34 10.64 7.05
C LEU A 86 15.29 9.73 7.71
N ALA A 87 15.65 8.52 8.08
CA ALA A 87 14.75 7.58 8.75
C ALA A 87 14.24 8.13 10.09
N ARG A 88 15.12 8.75 10.90
CA ARG A 88 14.71 9.41 12.13
C ARG A 88 13.75 10.57 11.90
N GLN A 89 14.01 11.36 10.89
CA GLN A 89 13.14 12.48 10.51
C GLN A 89 11.75 11.99 10.06
N GLU A 90 11.71 10.94 9.25
CA GLU A 90 10.45 10.35 8.79
C GLU A 90 9.62 9.79 9.96
N ILE A 91 10.24 9.04 10.86
CA ILE A 91 9.55 8.50 12.04
C ILE A 91 8.98 9.62 12.92
N ARG A 92 9.75 10.67 13.17
CA ARG A 92 9.25 11.85 13.90
C ARG A 92 8.07 12.51 13.20
N ALA A 93 8.15 12.66 11.88
CA ALA A 93 7.05 13.19 11.07
C ALA A 93 5.80 12.32 11.16
N TRP A 94 5.95 11.01 11.16
CA TRP A 94 4.82 10.08 11.28
C TRP A 94 4.17 10.13 12.67
N ILE A 95 4.94 10.33 13.72
CA ILE A 95 4.41 10.57 15.07
C ILE A 95 3.63 11.89 15.12
N VAL A 96 4.20 12.97 14.60
CA VAL A 96 3.55 14.30 14.56
C VAL A 96 2.25 14.26 13.75
N ARG A 97 2.24 13.51 12.65
CA ARG A 97 1.06 13.31 11.80
C ARG A 97 0.05 12.31 12.37
N ARG A 98 0.28 11.77 13.55
CA ARG A 98 -0.59 10.80 14.23
C ARG A 98 -0.78 9.49 13.45
N LEU A 99 0.24 9.06 12.75
CA LEU A 99 0.30 7.73 12.14
C LEU A 99 0.90 6.71 13.10
N LEU A 100 1.88 7.13 13.89
CA LEU A 100 2.52 6.34 14.94
C LEU A 100 2.35 7.01 16.30
N THR A 101 2.28 6.21 17.34
CA THR A 101 2.45 6.63 18.74
C THR A 101 3.73 6.02 19.29
N GLU A 102 4.39 6.77 20.18
CA GLU A 102 5.53 6.28 20.92
C GLU A 102 5.13 6.09 22.39
N HIS A 103 5.43 4.93 22.94
CA HIS A 103 5.25 4.65 24.35
C HIS A 103 6.38 3.77 24.84
N ASN A 104 7.11 4.23 25.87
CA ASN A 104 8.25 3.52 26.45
C ASN A 104 9.31 3.09 25.41
N GLY A 105 9.63 3.97 24.46
CA GLY A 105 10.58 3.70 23.38
C GLY A 105 10.10 2.75 22.30
N LYS A 106 8.82 2.35 22.34
CA LYS A 106 8.21 1.51 21.32
C LYS A 106 7.21 2.27 20.47
N LEU A 107 7.23 2.00 19.18
CA LEU A 107 6.33 2.57 18.19
C LEU A 107 5.16 1.63 17.94
N GLN A 108 3.97 2.19 17.92
CA GLN A 108 2.72 1.47 17.60
C GLN A 108 1.92 2.24 16.56
N ALA A 109 1.15 1.51 15.75
CA ALA A 109 0.23 2.12 14.83
C ALA A 109 -0.92 2.80 15.56
N THR A 110 -1.35 3.96 15.07
CA THR A 110 -2.62 4.57 15.44
C THR A 110 -3.77 3.89 14.68
N ASP A 111 -5.00 4.08 15.14
CA ASP A 111 -6.20 3.60 14.41
C ASP A 111 -6.25 4.16 12.99
N ALA A 112 -5.85 5.43 12.79
CA ALA A 112 -5.80 6.05 11.48
C ALA A 112 -4.82 5.33 10.54
N LEU A 113 -3.65 4.95 11.02
CA LEU A 113 -2.70 4.17 10.23
C LEU A 113 -3.22 2.77 9.94
N GLU A 114 -3.81 2.10 10.92
CA GLU A 114 -4.41 0.78 10.71
C GLU A 114 -5.49 0.79 9.63
N HIS A 115 -6.34 1.83 9.60
CA HIS A 115 -7.33 2.03 8.55
C HIS A 115 -6.68 2.22 7.17
N ALA A 116 -5.63 3.03 7.09
CA ALA A 116 -4.89 3.24 5.84
C ALA A 116 -4.21 1.96 5.35
N LEU A 117 -3.59 1.20 6.24
CA LEU A 117 -2.97 -0.09 5.91
C LEU A 117 -4.00 -1.14 5.48
N ALA A 118 -5.16 -1.19 6.13
CA ALA A 118 -6.25 -2.08 5.75
C ALA A 118 -6.79 -1.74 4.35
N PHE A 119 -6.94 -0.46 4.04
CA PHE A 119 -7.31 0.00 2.70
C PHE A 119 -6.28 -0.44 1.65
N ALA A 120 -5.00 -0.24 1.90
CA ALA A 120 -3.92 -0.65 1.01
C ALA A 120 -3.86 -2.19 0.83
N ALA A 121 -4.07 -2.95 1.90
CA ALA A 121 -4.14 -4.41 1.84
C ALA A 121 -5.34 -4.88 0.99
N GLY A 122 -6.48 -4.22 1.11
CA GLY A 122 -7.65 -4.49 0.28
C GLY A 122 -7.40 -4.23 -1.21
N LEU A 123 -6.69 -3.15 -1.54
CA LEU A 123 -6.28 -2.87 -2.92
C LEU A 123 -5.34 -3.94 -3.45
N ARG A 124 -4.34 -4.35 -2.67
CA ARG A 124 -3.41 -5.42 -3.04
C ARG A 124 -4.15 -6.70 -3.39
N GLN A 125 -5.10 -7.10 -2.56
CA GLN A 125 -5.90 -8.30 -2.80
C GLN A 125 -6.72 -8.18 -4.08
N ARG A 126 -7.35 -7.05 -4.34
CA ARG A 126 -8.11 -6.80 -5.57
C ARG A 126 -7.23 -6.83 -6.81
N ILE A 127 -6.06 -6.22 -6.76
CA ILE A 127 -5.09 -6.22 -7.86
C ILE A 127 -4.63 -7.65 -8.15
N MET A 128 -4.27 -8.41 -7.14
CA MET A 128 -3.84 -9.81 -7.30
C MET A 128 -4.97 -10.71 -7.83
N THR A 129 -6.19 -10.55 -7.34
CA THR A 129 -7.37 -11.27 -7.81
C THR A 129 -7.70 -10.91 -9.26
N SER A 130 -7.64 -9.64 -9.62
CA SER A 130 -7.85 -9.16 -11.00
C SER A 130 -6.79 -9.70 -11.95
N THR A 131 -5.53 -9.71 -11.55
CA THR A 131 -4.43 -10.28 -12.35
C THR A 131 -4.60 -11.78 -12.54
N ALA A 132 -4.90 -12.52 -11.48
CA ALA A 132 -5.18 -13.95 -11.55
C ALA A 132 -6.39 -14.25 -12.44
N SER A 133 -7.46 -13.46 -12.35
CA SER A 133 -8.63 -13.56 -13.21
C SER A 133 -8.32 -13.30 -14.68
N ARG A 134 -7.51 -12.29 -14.98
CA ARG A 134 -7.04 -12.00 -16.34
C ARG A 134 -6.19 -13.13 -16.91
N LEU A 135 -5.26 -13.68 -16.13
CA LEU A 135 -4.46 -14.83 -16.53
C LEU A 135 -5.32 -16.06 -16.79
N ALA A 136 -6.29 -16.36 -15.95
CA ALA A 136 -7.23 -17.46 -16.15
C ALA A 136 -8.06 -17.25 -17.43
N THR A 137 -8.48 -16.03 -17.74
CA THR A 137 -9.19 -15.70 -18.98
C THR A 137 -8.31 -15.90 -20.21
N VAL A 138 -7.07 -15.43 -20.17
CA VAL A 138 -6.09 -15.63 -21.25
C VAL A 138 -5.80 -17.11 -21.47
N GLN A 139 -5.62 -17.89 -20.41
CA GLN A 139 -5.45 -19.34 -20.51
C GLN A 139 -6.65 -20.03 -21.15
N ARG A 140 -7.88 -19.68 -20.74
CA ARG A 140 -9.11 -20.25 -21.34
C ARG A 140 -9.23 -19.89 -22.81
N GLU A 141 -8.92 -18.65 -23.18
CA GLU A 141 -8.92 -18.21 -24.58
C GLU A 141 -7.87 -18.96 -25.41
N ALA A 142 -6.67 -19.14 -24.86
CA ALA A 142 -5.59 -19.90 -25.49
C ALA A 142 -5.98 -21.39 -25.65
N GLU A 143 -6.55 -22.01 -24.62
CA GLU A 143 -7.04 -23.39 -24.67
C GLU A 143 -8.20 -23.54 -25.66
N ALA A 144 -9.12 -22.59 -25.72
CA ALA A 144 -10.21 -22.58 -26.69
C ALA A 144 -9.68 -22.49 -28.13
N LEU A 145 -8.67 -21.68 -28.38
CA LEU A 145 -7.98 -21.59 -29.67
C LEU A 145 -7.31 -22.92 -30.04
N VAL A 146 -6.61 -23.55 -29.13
CA VAL A 146 -5.95 -24.84 -29.34
C VAL A 146 -7.00 -25.92 -29.62
N LEU A 147 -8.09 -25.99 -28.86
CA LEU A 147 -9.19 -26.91 -29.09
C LEU A 147 -9.95 -26.62 -30.38
N GLY A 148 -10.05 -25.34 -30.77
CA GLY A 148 -10.65 -24.95 -32.06
C GLY A 148 -9.81 -25.35 -33.27
N LEU A 149 -8.48 -25.34 -33.15
CA LEU A 149 -7.57 -25.75 -34.19
C LEU A 149 -7.49 -27.27 -34.38
N ASN A 150 -7.51 -28.05 -33.29
CA ASN A 150 -7.45 -29.50 -33.34
C ASN A 150 -8.61 -30.19 -34.05
N PRO A 151 -9.89 -29.82 -33.84
CA PRO A 151 -11.00 -30.36 -34.59
C PRO A 151 -10.95 -30.07 -36.09
N ASP A 152 -10.49 -28.86 -36.47
CA ASP A 152 -10.35 -28.47 -37.85
C ASP A 152 -9.26 -29.28 -38.60
N VAL A 153 -8.15 -29.55 -37.92
CA VAL A 153 -7.08 -30.39 -38.47
C VAL A 153 -7.56 -31.83 -38.63
N LYS A 154 -8.28 -32.38 -37.64
CA LYS A 154 -8.88 -33.72 -37.72
C LYS A 154 -9.97 -33.81 -38.79
N ALA A 155 -10.82 -32.82 -38.88
CA ALA A 155 -11.85 -32.76 -39.92
C ALA A 155 -11.23 -32.66 -41.33
N ARG A 156 -10.19 -31.89 -41.51
CA ARG A 156 -9.44 -31.82 -42.78
C ARG A 156 -8.74 -33.14 -43.11
N ALA A 157 -8.15 -33.80 -42.12
CA ALA A 157 -7.53 -35.10 -42.30
C ALA A 157 -8.53 -36.21 -42.65
N GLN A 158 -9.76 -36.13 -42.15
CA GLN A 158 -10.86 -37.10 -42.44
C GLN A 158 -11.55 -36.82 -43.76
N ALA A 159 -11.48 -35.59 -44.29
CA ALA A 159 -12.01 -35.19 -45.60
C ALA A 159 -11.11 -35.57 -46.77
N LEU A 160 -9.90 -35.98 -46.50
CA LEU A 160 -8.95 -36.54 -47.46
C LEU A 160 -8.97 -38.07 -47.43
#